data_c71b092f7937ae0f105f3c52fbe99179
#
_entry.id   c71b092f7937ae0f105f3c52fbe99179
#
_cell.length_a   1.000
_cell.length_b   1.000
_cell.length_c   1.000
_cell.angle_alpha   90.00
_cell.angle_beta   90.00
_cell.angle_gamma   90.00
#
_symmetry.space_group_name_H-M   'P 1'
#
loop_
_entity.id
_entity.type
_entity.pdbx_description
1 polymer ?
#
loop_
_entity_poly.entity_id
_entity_poly.type
_entity_poly.pdbx_seq_one_letter_code
_entity_poly.pdbx_strand_id
1 'polypeptide(L)'
;MQERCKIGVVIGNANSPHAINIMKGIDQASKECDVQIMYFMNVSSPYTAQLYPPDTSIGWDYQKSAIYDYARYIKADVLIMTYGMMSIFMKSDYGKQYLEYFRNVPCVLINEQTDRPNWTSIIVDNYNGMYELVEHLVRDHGYHNFAFLAGPPGNTDACQRKRAFLDVMKKYDLPMDESRIETGDFSECVQKQVNALLDRIPNLQAIVCANDVMALTAYQECERRGLHIGQDIAVTGFDDWERIRHVPVPITTIRQDSERSGYMAVYSALELARSGHGKNIVIPAKVCVRESCGCTCKQFSGFDQIENMGQKFVYEKQKNTVYRQKTWMVPMISRNMLIALQDREKFLKNALTPMSFFGVKTALLYVFRNPVEYNVEKGWEFPNTIYLVARQDGERVEVFD
;
A
#
# COMPACT_ATOMS: atom_id res chain seq x y z
N MET A 1 11.29 -15.99 -34.68
CA MET A 1 10.36 -15.81 -33.55
C MET A 1 10.13 -14.31 -33.40
N GLN A 2 8.90 -13.86 -33.38
CA GLN A 2 8.60 -12.45 -33.15
C GLN A 2 9.02 -12.11 -31.71
N GLU A 3 9.77 -11.03 -31.53
CA GLU A 3 10.24 -10.62 -30.19
C GLU A 3 9.00 -10.24 -29.36
N ARG A 4 8.89 -10.78 -28.13
CA ARG A 4 7.76 -10.48 -27.24
C ARG A 4 7.83 -9.03 -26.78
N CYS A 5 6.70 -8.35 -26.70
CA CYS A 5 6.61 -7.02 -26.15
C CYS A 5 7.10 -7.02 -24.69
N LYS A 6 8.06 -6.14 -24.36
CA LYS A 6 8.66 -6.00 -23.03
C LYS A 6 7.97 -4.87 -22.28
N ILE A 7 7.24 -5.20 -21.24
CA ILE A 7 6.53 -4.24 -20.38
C ILE A 7 7.28 -4.09 -19.07
N GLY A 8 7.75 -2.88 -18.78
CA GLY A 8 8.30 -2.53 -17.47
C GLY A 8 7.18 -2.07 -16.54
N VAL A 9 7.07 -2.68 -15.35
CA VAL A 9 6.02 -2.35 -14.37
C VAL A 9 6.66 -1.76 -13.13
N VAL A 10 6.37 -0.49 -12.86
CA VAL A 10 6.90 0.25 -11.70
C VAL A 10 5.79 0.39 -10.67
N ILE A 11 5.92 -0.30 -9.55
CA ILE A 11 4.89 -0.38 -8.51
C ILE A 11 5.40 0.16 -7.18
N GLY A 12 4.66 1.13 -6.62
CA GLY A 12 4.83 1.61 -5.26
C GLY A 12 4.12 0.73 -4.25
N ASN A 13 4.71 0.56 -3.05
CA ASN A 13 4.08 -0.14 -1.92
C ASN A 13 3.52 -1.54 -2.30
N ALA A 14 4.37 -2.37 -2.91
CA ALA A 14 3.99 -3.66 -3.50
C ALA A 14 3.34 -4.66 -2.52
N ASN A 15 3.46 -4.44 -1.21
CA ASN A 15 2.82 -5.23 -0.16
C ASN A 15 1.43 -4.71 0.27
N SER A 16 0.96 -3.60 -0.31
CA SER A 16 -0.40 -3.13 -0.07
C SER A 16 -1.44 -4.00 -0.79
N PRO A 17 -2.64 -4.18 -0.22
CA PRO A 17 -3.72 -4.93 -0.88
C PRO A 17 -4.03 -4.42 -2.29
N HIS A 18 -3.99 -3.10 -2.46
CA HIS A 18 -4.23 -2.45 -3.74
C HIS A 18 -3.18 -2.83 -4.80
N ALA A 19 -1.88 -2.73 -4.46
CA ALA A 19 -0.80 -3.13 -5.35
C ALA A 19 -0.84 -4.62 -5.70
N ILE A 20 -1.12 -5.48 -4.71
CA ILE A 20 -1.24 -6.93 -4.92
C ILE A 20 -2.34 -7.25 -5.94
N ASN A 21 -3.49 -6.59 -5.86
CA ASN A 21 -4.58 -6.81 -6.80
C ASN A 21 -4.25 -6.26 -8.20
N ILE A 22 -3.58 -5.11 -8.32
CA ILE A 22 -3.08 -4.61 -9.60
C ILE A 22 -2.14 -5.65 -10.23
N MET A 23 -1.17 -6.18 -9.47
CA MET A 23 -0.23 -7.19 -9.98
C MET A 23 -0.94 -8.47 -10.42
N LYS A 24 -1.96 -8.95 -9.70
CA LYS A 24 -2.77 -10.09 -10.12
C LYS A 24 -3.41 -9.87 -11.49
N GLY A 25 -3.99 -8.70 -11.72
CA GLY A 25 -4.57 -8.35 -13.00
C GLY A 25 -3.52 -8.29 -14.12
N ILE A 26 -2.36 -7.71 -13.86
CA ILE A 26 -1.23 -7.68 -14.79
C ILE A 26 -0.77 -9.11 -15.11
N ASP A 27 -0.58 -9.96 -14.11
CA ASP A 27 -0.13 -11.34 -14.28
C ASP A 27 -1.13 -12.18 -15.06
N GLN A 28 -2.42 -11.95 -14.86
CA GLN A 28 -3.47 -12.61 -15.63
C GLN A 28 -3.39 -12.21 -17.11
N ALA A 29 -3.43 -10.92 -17.41
CA ALA A 29 -3.38 -10.42 -18.77
C ALA A 29 -2.08 -10.78 -19.50
N SER A 30 -0.94 -10.82 -18.78
CA SER A 30 0.35 -11.16 -19.35
C SER A 30 0.41 -12.59 -19.90
N LYS A 31 -0.30 -13.52 -19.26
CA LYS A 31 -0.41 -14.91 -19.72
C LYS A 31 -1.26 -15.04 -20.99
N GLU A 32 -2.29 -14.19 -21.10
CA GLU A 32 -3.19 -14.18 -22.27
C GLU A 32 -2.54 -13.50 -23.48
N CYS A 33 -1.70 -12.48 -23.24
CA CYS A 33 -1.13 -11.63 -24.29
C CYS A 33 0.28 -12.04 -24.75
N ASP A 34 0.89 -13.07 -24.18
CA ASP A 34 2.27 -13.53 -24.46
C ASP A 34 3.29 -12.37 -24.44
N VAL A 35 3.33 -11.61 -23.35
CA VAL A 35 4.24 -10.49 -23.10
C VAL A 35 5.31 -10.85 -22.08
N GLN A 36 6.40 -10.09 -22.06
CA GLN A 36 7.42 -10.19 -21.02
C GLN A 36 7.23 -9.06 -20.02
N ILE A 37 6.96 -9.40 -18.75
CA ILE A 37 6.81 -8.43 -17.66
C ILE A 37 8.09 -8.36 -16.83
N MET A 38 8.53 -7.13 -16.51
CA MET A 38 9.60 -6.86 -15.56
C MET A 38 9.08 -5.92 -14.48
N TYR A 39 9.09 -6.39 -13.21
CA TYR A 39 8.62 -5.61 -12.07
C TYR A 39 9.74 -4.84 -11.38
N PHE A 40 9.50 -3.56 -11.10
CA PHE A 40 10.31 -2.68 -10.26
C PHE A 40 9.48 -2.29 -9.05
N MET A 41 9.64 -3.04 -7.97
CA MET A 41 8.76 -2.98 -6.81
C MET A 41 9.47 -2.40 -5.60
N ASN A 42 8.84 -1.43 -4.95
CA ASN A 42 9.24 -0.98 -3.62
C ASN A 42 8.28 -1.57 -2.58
N VAL A 43 8.85 -2.10 -1.51
CA VAL A 43 8.11 -2.52 -0.32
C VAL A 43 8.35 -1.45 0.75
N SER A 44 7.35 -0.62 1.02
CA SER A 44 7.41 0.36 2.10
C SER A 44 6.62 -0.13 3.31
N SER A 45 7.15 0.14 4.51
CA SER A 45 6.42 -0.06 5.75
C SER A 45 6.01 1.30 6.31
N PRO A 46 4.72 1.53 6.58
CA PRO A 46 4.25 2.76 7.23
C PRO A 46 4.87 2.97 8.62
N TYR A 47 5.33 1.89 9.25
CA TYR A 47 6.02 1.95 10.55
C TYR A 47 7.42 2.59 10.50
N THR A 48 8.04 2.67 9.32
CA THR A 48 9.38 3.30 9.22
C THR A 48 9.33 4.81 9.46
N ALA A 49 8.26 5.48 9.10
CA ALA A 49 8.08 6.92 9.33
C ALA A 49 7.83 7.26 10.81
N GLN A 50 7.22 6.36 11.59
CA GLN A 50 6.93 6.59 13.02
C GLN A 50 8.10 6.28 13.94
N LEU A 51 8.95 5.33 13.56
CA LEU A 51 10.11 4.93 14.36
C LEU A 51 11.30 5.89 14.23
N TYR A 52 11.26 6.75 13.23
CA TYR A 52 12.31 7.72 12.97
C TYR A 52 11.68 9.10 12.80
N PRO A 53 11.86 10.01 13.80
CA PRO A 53 11.48 11.41 13.64
C PRO A 53 12.05 11.98 12.33
N PRO A 54 11.38 12.95 11.71
CA PRO A 54 11.81 13.57 10.44
C PRO A 54 13.27 14.06 10.47
N ASP A 55 13.77 14.45 11.63
CA ASP A 55 15.15 14.94 11.83
C ASP A 55 16.20 13.81 11.84
N THR A 56 15.77 12.55 11.97
CA THR A 56 16.64 11.38 11.81
C THR A 56 16.50 10.73 10.45
N SER A 57 15.85 11.39 9.49
CA SER A 57 15.89 10.99 8.07
C SER A 57 17.35 11.08 7.62
N ILE A 58 18.08 10.05 8.00
CA ILE A 58 19.40 9.75 7.48
C ILE A 58 19.17 9.74 5.98
N GLY A 59 20.05 10.38 5.21
CA GLY A 59 19.96 10.55 3.75
C GLY A 59 19.85 9.27 2.91
N TRP A 60 19.30 8.19 3.47
CA TRP A 60 19.13 6.87 2.90
C TRP A 60 17.71 6.55 2.43
N ASP A 61 16.74 7.45 2.64
CA ASP A 61 15.35 7.22 2.16
C ASP A 61 15.27 7.13 0.63
N TYR A 62 16.26 7.69 -0.07
CA TYR A 62 16.41 7.51 -1.52
C TYR A 62 16.59 6.04 -1.92
N GLN A 63 17.15 5.19 -1.05
CA GLN A 63 17.31 3.75 -1.32
C GLN A 63 16.00 3.03 -1.49
N LYS A 64 14.93 3.49 -0.85
CA LYS A 64 13.59 2.92 -1.01
C LYS A 64 13.05 3.14 -2.42
N SER A 65 13.44 4.22 -3.07
CA SER A 65 13.05 4.55 -4.44
C SER A 65 14.11 4.16 -5.48
N ALA A 66 15.31 3.74 -5.05
CA ALA A 66 16.41 3.39 -5.96
C ALA A 66 16.05 2.30 -6.98
N ILE A 67 15.16 1.36 -6.60
CA ILE A 67 14.66 0.32 -7.51
C ILE A 67 13.96 0.92 -8.73
N TYR A 68 13.30 2.06 -8.58
CA TYR A 68 12.62 2.73 -9.69
C TYR A 68 13.60 3.31 -10.71
N ASP A 69 14.81 3.69 -10.26
CA ASP A 69 15.84 4.20 -11.15
C ASP A 69 16.36 3.14 -12.11
N TYR A 70 16.33 1.86 -11.71
CA TYR A 70 16.71 0.76 -12.61
C TYR A 70 15.77 0.63 -13.80
N ALA A 71 14.51 1.05 -13.69
CA ALA A 71 13.58 1.08 -14.82
C ALA A 71 14.08 1.95 -16.00
N ARG A 72 15.00 2.91 -15.74
CA ARG A 72 15.61 3.77 -16.77
C ARG A 72 16.59 3.02 -17.67
N TYR A 73 17.21 1.97 -17.14
CA TYR A 73 18.29 1.24 -17.82
C TYR A 73 17.80 0.05 -18.62
N ILE A 74 16.53 -0.31 -18.48
CA ILE A 74 15.92 -1.37 -19.27
C ILE A 74 15.36 -0.80 -20.57
N LYS A 75 15.51 -1.58 -21.63
CA LYS A 75 14.84 -1.32 -22.91
C LYS A 75 13.44 -1.96 -22.85
N ALA A 76 12.50 -1.31 -22.17
CA ALA A 76 11.09 -1.67 -22.25
C ALA A 76 10.45 -1.00 -23.47
N ASP A 77 9.54 -1.70 -24.13
CA ASP A 77 8.75 -1.14 -25.23
C ASP A 77 7.69 -0.17 -24.71
N VAL A 78 7.20 -0.44 -23.49
CA VAL A 78 6.18 0.34 -22.80
C VAL A 78 6.31 0.17 -21.28
N LEU A 79 5.88 1.19 -20.53
CA LEU A 79 5.87 1.15 -19.07
C LEU A 79 4.44 1.16 -18.53
N ILE A 80 4.24 0.50 -17.40
CA ILE A 80 3.06 0.64 -16.55
C ILE A 80 3.55 1.19 -15.21
N MET A 81 2.99 2.30 -14.74
CA MET A 81 3.41 2.94 -13.48
C MET A 81 2.23 3.23 -12.56
N THR A 82 2.36 2.88 -11.29
CA THR A 82 1.44 3.29 -10.23
C THR A 82 1.92 4.57 -9.57
N TYR A 83 1.98 5.66 -10.32
CA TYR A 83 2.65 6.90 -9.88
C TYR A 83 2.05 7.48 -8.59
N GLY A 84 0.72 7.50 -8.43
CA GLY A 84 0.07 7.95 -7.20
C GLY A 84 0.53 7.21 -5.93
N MET A 85 0.87 5.92 -6.06
CA MET A 85 1.42 5.12 -4.96
C MET A 85 2.92 5.34 -4.75
N MET A 86 3.65 5.63 -5.81
CA MET A 86 5.10 5.88 -5.76
C MET A 86 5.40 7.26 -5.19
N SER A 87 4.62 8.27 -5.57
CA SER A 87 4.84 9.68 -5.21
C SER A 87 4.74 9.96 -3.71
N ILE A 88 4.00 9.14 -2.97
CA ILE A 88 3.90 9.24 -1.50
C ILE A 88 5.29 9.11 -0.84
N PHE A 89 6.20 8.35 -1.45
CA PHE A 89 7.55 8.08 -0.93
C PHE A 89 8.64 8.89 -1.64
N MET A 90 8.26 9.76 -2.57
CA MET A 90 9.18 10.63 -3.30
C MET A 90 9.04 12.07 -2.81
N LYS A 91 10.16 12.81 -2.71
CA LYS A 91 10.08 14.26 -2.58
C LYS A 91 9.36 14.82 -3.82
N SER A 92 8.53 15.85 -3.64
CA SER A 92 7.66 16.40 -4.70
C SER A 92 8.41 16.73 -6.00
N ASP A 93 9.60 17.30 -5.88
CA ASP A 93 10.41 17.67 -7.05
C ASP A 93 11.03 16.46 -7.75
N TYR A 94 11.43 15.44 -6.97
CA TYR A 94 11.98 14.22 -7.52
C TYR A 94 10.92 13.41 -8.29
N GLY A 95 9.67 13.35 -7.81
CA GLY A 95 8.59 12.66 -8.51
C GLY A 95 8.33 13.23 -9.90
N LYS A 96 8.30 14.57 -10.04
CA LYS A 96 8.15 15.24 -11.35
C LYS A 96 9.33 14.97 -12.27
N GLN A 97 10.56 15.10 -11.76
CA GLN A 97 11.76 14.79 -12.50
C GLN A 97 11.80 13.32 -12.93
N TYR A 98 11.36 12.41 -12.09
CA TYR A 98 11.30 10.99 -12.41
C TYR A 98 10.43 10.73 -13.65
N LEU A 99 9.24 11.33 -13.75
CA LEU A 99 8.38 11.19 -14.90
C LEU A 99 9.02 11.79 -16.19
N GLU A 100 9.83 12.84 -16.07
CA GLU A 100 10.53 13.44 -17.22
C GLU A 100 11.58 12.51 -17.85
N TYR A 101 12.18 11.60 -17.10
CA TYR A 101 13.11 10.62 -17.68
C TYR A 101 12.42 9.70 -18.68
N PHE A 102 11.13 9.44 -18.50
CA PHE A 102 10.37 8.52 -19.34
C PHE A 102 9.50 9.23 -20.40
N ARG A 103 9.64 10.55 -20.55
CA ARG A 103 8.79 11.36 -21.47
C ARG A 103 8.69 10.80 -22.90
N ASN A 104 9.72 10.14 -23.38
CA ASN A 104 9.80 9.55 -24.73
C ASN A 104 9.42 8.05 -24.74
N VAL A 105 9.17 7.44 -23.60
CA VAL A 105 8.76 6.03 -23.49
C VAL A 105 7.25 5.98 -23.37
N PRO A 106 6.55 5.17 -24.19
CA PRO A 106 5.12 4.94 -24.03
C PRO A 106 4.80 4.48 -22.59
N CYS A 107 3.78 5.05 -21.96
CA CYS A 107 3.50 4.75 -20.56
C CYS A 107 1.99 4.71 -20.25
N VAL A 108 1.59 3.72 -19.47
CA VAL A 108 0.27 3.62 -18.86
C VAL A 108 0.38 4.01 -17.40
N LEU A 109 -0.31 5.08 -16.99
CA LEU A 109 -0.42 5.47 -15.59
C LEU A 109 -1.65 4.85 -14.95
N ILE A 110 -1.49 4.21 -13.80
CA ILE A 110 -2.59 3.72 -12.98
C ILE A 110 -2.80 4.71 -11.83
N ASN A 111 -4.06 5.14 -11.63
CA ASN A 111 -4.51 6.09 -10.61
C ASN A 111 -3.85 7.48 -10.72
N GLU A 112 -3.46 7.89 -11.92
CA GLU A 112 -2.97 9.24 -12.19
C GLU A 112 -3.35 9.66 -13.61
N GLN A 113 -3.67 10.95 -13.79
CA GLN A 113 -4.01 11.51 -15.09
C GLN A 113 -2.78 12.03 -15.83
N THR A 114 -2.83 11.97 -17.15
CA THR A 114 -1.78 12.51 -18.01
C THR A 114 -2.37 13.17 -19.25
N ASP A 115 -1.72 14.26 -19.67
CA ASP A 115 -2.01 14.95 -20.94
C ASP A 115 -0.95 14.65 -22.01
N ARG A 116 0.02 13.76 -21.71
CA ARG A 116 1.09 13.43 -22.64
C ARG A 116 0.57 12.56 -23.77
N PRO A 117 0.87 12.87 -25.06
CA PRO A 117 0.26 12.20 -26.21
C PRO A 117 0.65 10.72 -26.36
N ASN A 118 1.83 10.33 -25.86
CA ASN A 118 2.33 8.95 -25.86
C ASN A 118 2.09 8.21 -24.55
N TRP A 119 1.24 8.75 -23.67
CA TRP A 119 0.84 8.17 -22.40
C TRP A 119 -0.67 7.98 -22.35
N THR A 120 -1.12 7.11 -21.48
CA THR A 120 -2.54 6.89 -21.20
C THR A 120 -2.76 6.63 -19.72
N SER A 121 -3.98 6.85 -19.26
CA SER A 121 -4.36 6.74 -17.85
C SER A 121 -5.44 5.69 -17.65
N ILE A 122 -5.30 4.91 -16.58
CA ILE A 122 -6.37 4.08 -16.03
C ILE A 122 -6.66 4.61 -14.63
N ILE A 123 -7.81 5.22 -14.45
CA ILE A 123 -8.22 5.86 -13.20
C ILE A 123 -9.49 5.21 -12.64
N VAL A 124 -9.62 5.25 -11.34
CA VAL A 124 -10.85 4.85 -10.64
C VAL A 124 -11.75 6.09 -10.51
N ASP A 125 -13.05 5.91 -10.62
CA ASP A 125 -14.03 6.97 -10.38
C ASP A 125 -14.20 7.23 -8.87
N ASN A 126 -13.17 7.83 -8.30
CA ASN A 126 -13.11 8.13 -6.87
C ASN A 126 -14.21 9.09 -6.41
N TYR A 127 -14.50 10.07 -7.27
CA TYR A 127 -15.48 11.12 -6.94
C TYR A 127 -16.89 10.56 -6.84
N ASN A 128 -17.39 9.90 -7.89
CA ASN A 128 -18.76 9.37 -7.88
C ASN A 128 -18.93 8.27 -6.84
N GLY A 129 -17.94 7.36 -6.68
CA GLY A 129 -18.01 6.34 -5.64
C GLY A 129 -18.15 6.93 -4.23
N MET A 130 -17.31 7.91 -3.87
CA MET A 130 -17.39 8.56 -2.55
C MET A 130 -18.68 9.39 -2.41
N TYR A 131 -19.09 10.07 -3.47
CA TYR A 131 -20.32 10.86 -3.49
C TYR A 131 -21.55 9.97 -3.19
N GLU A 132 -21.70 8.84 -3.89
CA GLU A 132 -22.79 7.88 -3.68
C GLU A 132 -22.79 7.29 -2.27
N LEU A 133 -21.62 6.95 -1.72
CA LEU A 133 -21.50 6.44 -0.37
C LEU A 133 -21.99 7.46 0.67
N VAL A 134 -21.50 8.70 0.58
CA VAL A 134 -21.86 9.75 1.54
C VAL A 134 -23.33 10.14 1.38
N GLU A 135 -23.82 10.20 0.16
CA GLU A 135 -25.24 10.44 -0.12
C GLU A 135 -26.14 9.35 0.46
N HIS A 136 -25.72 8.08 0.39
CA HIS A 136 -26.41 6.96 1.05
C HIS A 136 -26.52 7.20 2.57
N LEU A 137 -25.44 7.63 3.24
CA LEU A 137 -25.49 7.91 4.68
C LEU A 137 -26.46 9.04 5.03
N VAL A 138 -26.54 10.07 4.19
CA VAL A 138 -27.46 11.19 4.40
C VAL A 138 -28.91 10.79 4.13
N ARG A 139 -29.18 10.17 2.98
CA ARG A 139 -30.55 9.91 2.52
C ARG A 139 -31.21 8.71 3.19
N ASP A 140 -30.46 7.62 3.34
CA ASP A 140 -31.04 6.35 3.78
C ASP A 140 -30.97 6.19 5.30
N HIS A 141 -30.01 6.88 5.97
CA HIS A 141 -29.86 6.86 7.43
C HIS A 141 -30.21 8.18 8.12
N GLY A 142 -30.36 9.28 7.38
CA GLY A 142 -30.67 10.59 7.93
C GLY A 142 -29.53 11.19 8.76
N TYR A 143 -28.29 10.73 8.56
CA TYR A 143 -27.15 11.28 9.28
C TYR A 143 -26.87 12.73 8.85
N HIS A 144 -26.55 13.56 9.81
CA HIS A 144 -26.31 15.00 9.63
C HIS A 144 -25.05 15.51 10.36
N ASN A 145 -24.38 14.65 11.15
CA ASN A 145 -23.19 14.99 11.92
C ASN A 145 -22.01 14.09 11.54
N PHE A 146 -21.17 14.59 10.64
CA PHE A 146 -20.10 13.84 9.99
C PHE A 146 -18.72 14.30 10.41
N ALA A 147 -17.76 13.39 10.36
CA ALA A 147 -16.34 13.65 10.28
C ALA A 147 -15.73 12.97 9.05
N PHE A 148 -14.66 13.55 8.51
CA PHE A 148 -13.91 12.98 7.40
C PHE A 148 -12.44 12.74 7.76
N LEU A 149 -12.00 11.50 7.62
CA LEU A 149 -10.60 11.15 7.75
C LEU A 149 -9.98 11.09 6.35
N ALA A 150 -9.37 12.22 5.95
CA ALA A 150 -8.79 12.42 4.62
C ALA A 150 -7.52 11.59 4.43
N GLY A 151 -7.18 11.31 3.17
CA GLY A 151 -5.87 10.80 2.79
C GLY A 151 -4.81 11.91 2.65
N PRO A 152 -3.58 11.56 2.20
CA PRO A 152 -2.47 12.48 2.08
C PRO A 152 -2.79 13.67 1.17
N PRO A 153 -2.44 14.90 1.56
CA PRO A 153 -2.59 16.05 0.70
C PRO A 153 -1.67 15.90 -0.52
N GLY A 154 -2.16 16.24 -1.71
CA GLY A 154 -1.43 16.08 -2.97
C GLY A 154 -1.58 14.71 -3.64
N ASN A 155 -2.21 13.72 -2.99
CA ASN A 155 -2.65 12.51 -3.69
C ASN A 155 -3.98 12.77 -4.42
N THR A 156 -4.00 12.54 -5.72
CA THR A 156 -5.15 12.85 -6.60
C THR A 156 -6.42 12.11 -6.17
N ASP A 157 -6.33 10.82 -5.83
CA ASP A 157 -7.47 10.02 -5.38
C ASP A 157 -8.03 10.56 -4.06
N ALA A 158 -7.15 10.89 -3.08
CA ALA A 158 -7.56 11.47 -1.81
C ALA A 158 -8.28 12.82 -1.97
N CYS A 159 -7.77 13.67 -2.87
CA CYS A 159 -8.38 14.96 -3.19
C CYS A 159 -9.78 14.79 -3.81
N GLN A 160 -9.96 13.85 -4.73
CA GLN A 160 -11.27 13.56 -5.33
C GLN A 160 -12.28 13.04 -4.32
N ARG A 161 -11.85 12.11 -3.41
CA ARG A 161 -12.69 11.57 -2.33
C ARG A 161 -13.10 12.68 -1.35
N LYS A 162 -12.15 13.53 -0.92
CA LYS A 162 -12.44 14.70 -0.05
C LYS A 162 -13.41 15.65 -0.71
N ARG A 163 -13.20 15.99 -2.00
CA ARG A 163 -14.08 16.87 -2.76
C ARG A 163 -15.50 16.33 -2.82
N ALA A 164 -15.67 15.05 -3.15
CA ALA A 164 -16.98 14.41 -3.23
C ALA A 164 -17.72 14.47 -1.88
N PHE A 165 -17.03 14.19 -0.77
CA PHE A 165 -17.57 14.32 0.58
C PHE A 165 -18.05 15.75 0.84
N LEU A 166 -17.22 16.76 0.57
CA LEU A 166 -17.57 18.18 0.79
C LEU A 166 -18.75 18.63 -0.09
N ASP A 167 -18.82 18.16 -1.33
CA ASP A 167 -19.91 18.49 -2.24
C ASP A 167 -21.25 17.91 -1.77
N VAL A 168 -21.26 16.72 -1.16
CA VAL A 168 -22.48 16.18 -0.51
C VAL A 168 -22.84 16.99 0.73
N MET A 169 -21.90 17.34 1.60
CA MET A 169 -22.17 18.20 2.76
C MET A 169 -22.81 19.51 2.34
N LYS A 170 -22.27 20.15 1.31
CA LYS A 170 -22.81 21.37 0.74
C LYS A 170 -24.20 21.18 0.13
N LYS A 171 -24.43 20.09 -0.61
CA LYS A 171 -25.74 19.81 -1.25
C LYS A 171 -26.88 19.69 -0.25
N TYR A 172 -26.59 19.09 0.92
CA TYR A 172 -27.60 18.85 1.94
C TYR A 172 -27.57 19.87 3.08
N ASP A 173 -26.82 20.97 2.91
CA ASP A 173 -26.64 22.06 3.90
C ASP A 173 -26.26 21.53 5.29
N LEU A 174 -25.31 20.57 5.32
CA LEU A 174 -24.84 19.92 6.53
C LEU A 174 -23.63 20.68 7.14
N PRO A 175 -23.50 20.70 8.48
CA PRO A 175 -22.39 21.37 9.15
C PRO A 175 -21.04 20.81 8.71
N MET A 176 -20.19 21.66 8.15
CA MET A 176 -18.85 21.29 7.70
C MET A 176 -17.89 22.45 7.87
N ASP A 177 -16.85 22.23 8.65
CA ASP A 177 -15.71 23.10 8.82
C ASP A 177 -14.41 22.28 8.95
N GLU A 178 -13.27 22.94 8.92
CA GLU A 178 -11.95 22.29 8.99
C GLU A 178 -11.76 21.43 10.25
N SER A 179 -12.48 21.73 11.35
CA SER A 179 -12.38 20.94 12.58
C SER A 179 -12.97 19.53 12.45
N ARG A 180 -13.75 19.30 11.43
CA ARG A 180 -14.40 18.01 11.13
C ARG A 180 -13.58 17.12 10.19
N ILE A 181 -12.39 17.60 9.80
CA ILE A 181 -11.50 16.90 8.90
C ILE A 181 -10.15 16.70 9.56
N GLU A 182 -9.68 15.47 9.58
CA GLU A 182 -8.32 15.13 9.93
C GLU A 182 -7.60 14.49 8.74
N THR A 183 -6.30 14.72 8.65
CA THR A 183 -5.49 14.19 7.56
C THR A 183 -4.74 12.94 8.00
N GLY A 184 -4.94 11.84 7.31
CA GLY A 184 -4.17 10.60 7.42
C GLY A 184 -3.23 10.39 6.25
N ASP A 185 -2.58 9.26 6.25
CA ASP A 185 -1.53 8.87 5.31
C ASP A 185 -1.81 7.54 4.61
N PHE A 186 -3.07 7.10 4.60
CA PHE A 186 -3.52 5.77 4.11
C PHE A 186 -2.98 4.59 4.91
N SER A 187 -2.40 4.81 6.09
CA SER A 187 -1.88 3.77 6.97
C SER A 187 -2.79 3.50 8.17
N GLU A 188 -2.44 2.48 8.96
CA GLU A 188 -3.09 2.18 10.24
C GLU A 188 -2.71 3.20 11.36
N CYS A 189 -1.83 4.15 11.07
CA CYS A 189 -1.20 5.04 12.06
C CYS A 189 -1.98 6.35 12.30
N VAL A 190 -3.30 6.27 12.29
CA VAL A 190 -4.22 7.43 12.40
C VAL A 190 -5.01 7.50 13.71
N GLN A 191 -4.56 6.78 14.74
CA GLN A 191 -5.25 6.76 16.05
C GLN A 191 -5.40 8.16 16.66
N LYS A 192 -4.38 9.00 16.54
CA LYS A 192 -4.42 10.38 17.06
C LYS A 192 -5.47 11.22 16.36
N GLN A 193 -5.55 11.11 15.04
CA GLN A 193 -6.53 11.82 14.21
C GLN A 193 -7.95 11.38 14.52
N VAL A 194 -8.18 10.07 14.61
CA VAL A 194 -9.50 9.52 14.97
C VAL A 194 -9.92 10.00 16.36
N ASN A 195 -9.02 9.90 17.34
CA ASN A 195 -9.31 10.37 18.69
C ASN A 195 -9.61 11.87 18.75
N ALA A 196 -8.88 12.68 17.97
CA ALA A 196 -9.13 14.11 17.87
C ALA A 196 -10.53 14.43 17.32
N LEU A 197 -11.00 13.69 16.31
CA LEU A 197 -12.38 13.83 15.78
C LEU A 197 -13.42 13.44 16.82
N LEU A 198 -13.25 12.30 17.49
CA LEU A 198 -14.17 11.81 18.51
C LEU A 198 -14.24 12.71 19.76
N ASP A 199 -13.13 13.36 20.13
CA ASP A 199 -13.09 14.29 21.28
C ASP A 199 -13.69 15.66 20.95
N ARG A 200 -13.56 16.09 19.70
CA ARG A 200 -13.90 17.45 19.25
C ARG A 200 -15.37 17.56 18.83
N ILE A 201 -15.93 16.49 18.25
CA ILE A 201 -17.27 16.53 17.64
C ILE A 201 -18.27 15.79 18.54
N PRO A 202 -19.11 16.50 19.30
CA PRO A 202 -20.11 15.85 20.14
C PRO A 202 -21.20 15.19 19.26
N ASN A 203 -21.70 14.05 19.70
CA ASN A 203 -22.75 13.28 19.00
C ASN A 203 -22.41 12.98 17.54
N LEU A 204 -21.16 12.71 17.25
CA LEU A 204 -20.69 12.31 15.91
C LEU A 204 -21.43 11.04 15.45
N GLN A 205 -22.08 11.10 14.27
CA GLN A 205 -22.90 10.00 13.75
C GLN A 205 -22.15 9.13 12.74
N ALA A 206 -21.21 9.71 11.99
CA ALA A 206 -20.46 8.96 10.98
C ALA A 206 -19.02 9.48 10.81
N ILE A 207 -18.06 8.55 10.74
CA ILE A 207 -16.70 8.80 10.30
C ILE A 207 -16.55 8.20 8.90
N VAL A 208 -16.39 9.07 7.91
CA VAL A 208 -16.11 8.68 6.52
C VAL A 208 -14.60 8.70 6.33
N CYS A 209 -14.00 7.56 6.02
CA CYS A 209 -12.57 7.43 5.84
C CYS A 209 -12.21 7.35 4.35
N ALA A 210 -11.12 7.98 3.98
CA ALA A 210 -10.67 8.00 2.60
C ALA A 210 -10.13 6.62 2.12
N ASN A 211 -9.83 5.67 3.02
CA ASN A 211 -9.58 4.27 2.68
C ASN A 211 -9.94 3.30 3.81
N ASP A 212 -9.94 2.00 3.50
CA ASP A 212 -10.31 0.93 4.43
C ASP A 212 -9.29 0.69 5.55
N VAL A 213 -8.01 0.96 5.28
CA VAL A 213 -6.95 0.80 6.28
C VAL A 213 -7.17 1.77 7.44
N MET A 214 -7.45 3.03 7.11
CA MET A 214 -7.79 4.04 8.11
C MET A 214 -9.17 3.79 8.75
N ALA A 215 -10.15 3.28 7.96
CA ALA A 215 -11.47 2.94 8.48
C ALA A 215 -11.40 1.84 9.53
N LEU A 216 -10.54 0.84 9.35
CA LEU A 216 -10.33 -0.20 10.36
C LEU A 216 -9.75 0.36 11.67
N THR A 217 -8.86 1.35 11.60
CA THR A 217 -8.36 2.04 12.79
C THR A 217 -9.46 2.88 13.45
N ALA A 218 -10.27 3.60 12.67
CA ALA A 218 -11.42 4.34 13.19
C ALA A 218 -12.42 3.41 13.91
N TYR A 219 -12.72 2.27 13.29
CA TYR A 219 -13.55 1.21 13.87
C TYR A 219 -13.02 0.77 15.25
N GLN A 220 -11.74 0.42 15.34
CA GLN A 220 -11.11 -0.06 16.57
C GLN A 220 -11.08 1.02 17.68
N GLU A 221 -10.86 2.29 17.33
CA GLU A 221 -10.88 3.39 18.30
C GLU A 221 -12.30 3.67 18.82
N CYS A 222 -13.34 3.56 17.98
CA CYS A 222 -14.73 3.65 18.40
C CYS A 222 -15.08 2.51 19.37
N GLU A 223 -14.75 1.25 19.04
CA GLU A 223 -14.98 0.12 19.94
C GLU A 223 -14.24 0.28 21.28
N ARG A 224 -13.00 0.77 21.26
CA ARG A 224 -12.21 1.02 22.47
C ARG A 224 -12.88 2.05 23.41
N ARG A 225 -13.67 2.96 22.85
CA ARG A 225 -14.48 3.94 23.59
C ARG A 225 -15.87 3.42 23.98
N GLY A 226 -16.18 2.17 23.68
CA GLY A 226 -17.48 1.56 23.97
C GLY A 226 -18.59 1.95 23.01
N LEU A 227 -18.27 2.54 21.85
CA LEU A 227 -19.25 2.86 20.81
C LEU A 227 -19.54 1.64 19.96
N HIS A 228 -20.82 1.34 19.75
CA HIS A 228 -21.26 0.23 18.92
C HIS A 228 -21.35 0.67 17.46
N ILE A 229 -20.52 0.06 16.62
CA ILE A 229 -20.50 0.38 15.19
C ILE A 229 -21.83 0.02 14.53
N GLY A 230 -22.32 0.92 13.68
CA GLY A 230 -23.60 0.79 12.99
C GLY A 230 -24.83 1.07 13.86
N GLN A 231 -24.65 1.32 15.16
CA GLN A 231 -25.72 1.70 16.10
C GLN A 231 -25.47 3.10 16.67
N ASP A 232 -24.33 3.30 17.35
CA ASP A 232 -23.97 4.58 17.96
C ASP A 232 -23.23 5.47 16.95
N ILE A 233 -22.42 4.86 16.08
CA ILE A 233 -21.61 5.55 15.09
C ILE A 233 -21.42 4.69 13.83
N ALA A 234 -21.54 5.31 12.67
CA ALA A 234 -21.17 4.68 11.40
C ALA A 234 -19.69 4.88 11.09
N VAL A 235 -19.05 3.85 10.53
CA VAL A 235 -17.68 3.93 10.00
C VAL A 235 -17.68 3.39 8.59
N THR A 236 -17.16 4.18 7.64
CA THR A 236 -17.10 3.76 6.23
C THR A 236 -15.71 3.96 5.66
N GLY A 237 -15.37 3.17 4.62
CA GLY A 237 -14.06 3.19 3.99
C GLY A 237 -14.10 3.30 2.48
N PHE A 238 -12.98 2.97 1.85
CA PHE A 238 -12.78 2.89 0.40
C PHE A 238 -11.72 1.81 0.12
N ASP A 239 -11.87 0.97 -0.87
CA ASP A 239 -11.00 -0.07 -1.47
C ASP A 239 -11.64 -1.47 -1.48
N ASP A 240 -12.60 -1.76 -0.62
CA ASP A 240 -13.20 -3.08 -0.37
C ASP A 240 -12.15 -4.14 -0.01
N TRP A 241 -11.24 -3.76 0.91
CA TRP A 241 -10.20 -4.66 1.39
C TRP A 241 -10.80 -5.88 2.12
N GLU A 242 -10.30 -7.06 1.82
CA GLU A 242 -10.83 -8.33 2.37
C GLU A 242 -10.97 -8.31 3.90
N ARG A 243 -10.00 -7.70 4.60
CA ARG A 243 -9.97 -7.68 6.06
C ARG A 243 -11.17 -6.98 6.71
N ILE A 244 -11.71 -5.94 6.07
CA ILE A 244 -12.87 -5.20 6.61
C ILE A 244 -14.21 -5.95 6.47
N ARG A 245 -14.22 -7.03 5.68
CA ARG A 245 -15.40 -7.91 5.53
C ARG A 245 -15.53 -8.90 6.68
N HIS A 246 -14.44 -9.12 7.43
CA HIS A 246 -14.33 -10.13 8.48
C HIS A 246 -14.25 -9.54 9.90
N VAL A 247 -14.48 -8.24 10.06
CA VAL A 247 -14.68 -7.64 11.38
C VAL A 247 -16.08 -7.96 11.91
N PRO A 248 -16.33 -7.92 13.25
CA PRO A 248 -17.63 -8.26 13.84
C PRO A 248 -18.83 -7.55 13.18
N VAL A 249 -18.69 -6.27 12.85
CA VAL A 249 -19.65 -5.49 12.07
C VAL A 249 -18.97 -5.10 10.76
N PRO A 250 -19.20 -5.83 9.64
CA PRO A 250 -18.53 -5.58 8.37
C PRO A 250 -18.66 -4.13 7.88
N ILE A 251 -17.54 -3.56 7.41
CA ILE A 251 -17.47 -2.15 7.08
C ILE A 251 -18.03 -1.88 5.69
N THR A 252 -18.98 -0.93 5.62
CA THR A 252 -19.48 -0.33 4.39
C THR A 252 -18.36 0.43 3.70
N THR A 253 -18.14 0.20 2.42
CA THR A 253 -17.01 0.72 1.69
C THR A 253 -17.34 0.90 0.21
N ILE A 254 -16.33 1.36 -0.55
CA ILE A 254 -16.39 1.48 -2.00
C ILE A 254 -15.39 0.50 -2.60
N ARG A 255 -15.85 -0.38 -3.48
CA ARG A 255 -14.98 -1.28 -4.24
C ARG A 255 -14.39 -0.54 -5.41
N GLN A 256 -13.06 -0.48 -5.44
CA GLN A 256 -12.31 -0.19 -6.64
C GLN A 256 -11.79 -1.52 -7.23
N ASP A 257 -12.04 -1.72 -8.51
CA ASP A 257 -11.61 -2.96 -9.18
C ASP A 257 -10.14 -2.84 -9.61
N SER A 258 -9.24 -2.94 -8.62
CA SER A 258 -7.79 -2.79 -8.81
C SER A 258 -7.21 -3.90 -9.69
N GLU A 259 -7.79 -5.11 -9.62
CA GLU A 259 -7.38 -6.22 -10.47
C GLU A 259 -7.72 -5.93 -11.93
N ARG A 260 -8.92 -5.41 -12.18
CA ARG A 260 -9.30 -4.95 -13.53
C ARG A 260 -8.41 -3.79 -14.01
N SER A 261 -8.01 -2.88 -13.13
CA SER A 261 -7.08 -1.80 -13.49
C SER A 261 -5.75 -2.36 -14.00
N GLY A 262 -5.18 -3.33 -13.28
CA GLY A 262 -3.97 -4.02 -13.70
C GLY A 262 -4.13 -4.81 -15.00
N TYR A 263 -5.25 -5.52 -15.14
CA TYR A 263 -5.58 -6.28 -16.34
C TYR A 263 -5.68 -5.37 -17.57
N MET A 264 -6.45 -4.28 -17.48
CA MET A 264 -6.61 -3.31 -18.55
C MET A 264 -5.29 -2.58 -18.89
N ALA A 265 -4.41 -2.42 -17.91
CA ALA A 265 -3.13 -1.74 -18.12
C ALA A 265 -2.23 -2.50 -19.12
N VAL A 266 -2.24 -3.83 -19.11
CA VAL A 266 -1.48 -4.63 -20.09
C VAL A 266 -2.03 -4.45 -21.50
N TYR A 267 -3.35 -4.48 -21.68
CA TYR A 267 -3.97 -4.26 -22.98
C TYR A 267 -3.73 -2.84 -23.49
N SER A 268 -3.88 -1.84 -22.60
CA SER A 268 -3.55 -0.44 -22.94
C SER A 268 -2.08 -0.24 -23.29
N ALA A 269 -1.18 -0.94 -22.60
CA ALA A 269 0.25 -0.92 -22.90
C ALA A 269 0.54 -1.50 -24.28
N LEU A 270 -0.07 -2.62 -24.63
CA LEU A 270 0.07 -3.22 -25.95
C LEU A 270 -0.49 -2.35 -27.08
N GLU A 271 -1.66 -1.74 -26.87
CA GLU A 271 -2.26 -0.79 -27.81
C GLU A 271 -1.32 0.39 -28.02
N LEU A 272 -0.82 0.96 -26.93
CA LEU A 272 0.08 2.13 -26.94
C LEU A 272 1.42 1.81 -27.62
N ALA A 273 2.01 0.63 -27.36
CA ALA A 273 3.24 0.18 -27.99
C ALA A 273 3.07 -0.03 -29.52
N ARG A 274 1.90 -0.45 -29.98
CA ARG A 274 1.61 -0.71 -31.39
C ARG A 274 1.22 0.51 -32.19
N SER A 275 0.39 1.39 -31.62
CA SER A 275 -0.24 2.52 -32.31
C SER A 275 0.40 3.86 -31.99
N GLY A 276 1.17 3.96 -30.90
CA GLY A 276 1.64 5.22 -30.33
C GLY A 276 0.55 6.04 -29.63
N HIS A 277 -0.68 5.56 -29.60
CA HIS A 277 -1.85 6.24 -29.01
C HIS A 277 -2.61 5.30 -28.08
N GLY A 278 -3.04 5.83 -26.93
CA GLY A 278 -3.87 5.10 -25.96
C GLY A 278 -5.12 5.90 -25.61
N LYS A 279 -6.12 5.21 -25.05
CA LYS A 279 -7.34 5.84 -24.52
C LYS A 279 -7.30 5.82 -23.00
N ASN A 280 -7.65 6.96 -22.41
CA ASN A 280 -7.87 7.00 -20.97
C ASN A 280 -9.09 6.15 -20.60
N ILE A 281 -8.93 5.31 -19.57
CA ILE A 281 -9.96 4.39 -19.09
C ILE A 281 -10.36 4.81 -17.67
N VAL A 282 -11.66 4.94 -17.45
CA VAL A 282 -12.23 5.15 -16.11
C VAL A 282 -12.86 3.85 -15.65
N ILE A 283 -12.37 3.32 -14.54
CA ILE A 283 -12.92 2.15 -13.88
C ILE A 283 -14.00 2.61 -12.89
N PRO A 284 -15.26 2.18 -13.03
CA PRO A 284 -16.31 2.55 -12.09
C PRO A 284 -15.99 2.04 -10.68
N ALA A 285 -16.20 2.88 -9.68
CA ALA A 285 -16.20 2.48 -8.28
C ALA A 285 -17.63 2.08 -7.87
N LYS A 286 -17.78 1.11 -6.97
CA LYS A 286 -19.08 0.59 -6.55
C LYS A 286 -19.24 0.62 -5.03
N VAL A 287 -20.30 1.23 -4.53
CA VAL A 287 -20.64 1.18 -3.10
C VAL A 287 -21.00 -0.26 -2.69
N CYS A 288 -20.35 -0.74 -1.64
CA CYS A 288 -20.59 -2.02 -1.00
C CYS A 288 -21.18 -1.76 0.39
N VAL A 289 -22.49 -1.68 0.47
CA VAL A 289 -23.22 -1.46 1.73
C VAL A 289 -23.11 -2.70 2.61
N ARG A 290 -22.76 -2.48 3.90
CA ARG A 290 -22.68 -3.47 4.97
C ARG A 290 -23.23 -2.89 6.27
N GLU A 291 -23.02 -3.58 7.38
CA GLU A 291 -23.68 -3.26 8.65
C GLU A 291 -23.08 -2.02 9.34
N SER A 292 -21.84 -1.64 9.07
CA SER A 292 -21.18 -0.53 9.78
C SER A 292 -21.76 0.86 9.50
N CYS A 293 -22.62 1.00 8.50
CA CYS A 293 -23.39 2.22 8.27
C CYS A 293 -24.77 2.22 8.96
N GLY A 294 -25.14 1.12 9.62
CA GLY A 294 -26.46 0.94 10.24
C GLY A 294 -27.45 0.15 9.37
N CYS A 295 -27.07 -0.26 8.16
CA CYS A 295 -27.90 -1.14 7.34
C CYS A 295 -27.96 -2.56 7.92
N THR A 296 -29.13 -3.19 7.84
CA THR A 296 -29.29 -4.62 8.14
C THR A 296 -29.10 -5.43 6.88
N CYS A 297 -27.94 -6.04 6.73
CA CYS A 297 -27.70 -6.94 5.59
C CYS A 297 -28.21 -8.35 5.91
N LYS A 298 -29.21 -8.81 5.16
CA LYS A 298 -29.81 -10.16 5.33
C LYS A 298 -28.89 -11.33 4.94
N GLN A 299 -27.62 -11.11 4.67
CA GLN A 299 -26.73 -12.14 4.09
C GLN A 299 -26.00 -13.03 5.11
N PHE A 300 -26.10 -12.78 6.42
CA PHE A 300 -25.41 -13.60 7.42
C PHE A 300 -26.36 -14.00 8.56
N SER A 301 -27.27 -14.91 8.28
CA SER A 301 -27.99 -15.63 9.32
C SER A 301 -27.29 -16.96 9.61
N GLY A 302 -26.35 -16.96 10.54
CA GLY A 302 -25.68 -18.18 10.97
C GLY A 302 -24.74 -17.94 12.14
N PHE A 303 -25.25 -18.02 13.38
CA PHE A 303 -24.50 -17.87 14.63
C PHE A 303 -23.24 -18.75 14.68
N ASP A 304 -23.28 -19.95 14.09
CA ASP A 304 -22.14 -20.89 14.05
C ASP A 304 -21.00 -20.46 13.11
N GLN A 305 -21.28 -19.58 12.14
CA GLN A 305 -20.25 -19.02 11.27
C GLN A 305 -19.50 -17.86 11.92
N ILE A 306 -20.15 -17.11 12.81
CA ILE A 306 -19.58 -15.93 13.48
C ILE A 306 -18.51 -16.35 14.49
N GLU A 307 -18.73 -17.40 15.26
CA GLU A 307 -17.77 -17.89 16.27
C GLU A 307 -16.52 -18.46 15.59
N ASN A 308 -16.67 -19.23 14.53
CA ASN A 308 -15.56 -19.74 13.72
C ASN A 308 -14.81 -18.61 12.97
N MET A 309 -15.51 -17.58 12.50
CA MET A 309 -14.90 -16.41 11.83
C MET A 309 -14.15 -15.52 12.82
N GLY A 310 -14.69 -15.31 14.02
CA GLY A 310 -14.01 -14.56 15.08
C GLY A 310 -12.70 -15.21 15.51
N GLN A 311 -12.69 -16.52 15.72
CA GLN A 311 -11.49 -17.29 16.04
C GLN A 311 -10.48 -17.27 14.88
N LYS A 312 -10.95 -17.41 13.63
CA LYS A 312 -10.12 -17.32 12.43
C LYS A 312 -9.52 -15.92 12.26
N PHE A 313 -10.29 -14.87 12.55
CA PHE A 313 -9.82 -13.49 12.52
C PHE A 313 -8.75 -13.21 13.58
N VAL A 314 -8.93 -13.65 14.82
CA VAL A 314 -7.95 -13.51 15.89
C VAL A 314 -6.66 -14.27 15.52
N TYR A 315 -6.77 -15.46 14.98
CA TYR A 315 -5.64 -16.26 14.51
C TYR A 315 -4.90 -15.57 13.35
N GLU A 316 -5.62 -15.11 12.33
CA GLU A 316 -5.03 -14.38 11.20
C GLU A 316 -4.45 -13.02 11.63
N LYS A 317 -5.07 -12.33 12.58
CA LYS A 317 -4.52 -11.10 13.17
C LYS A 317 -3.21 -11.37 13.89
N GLN A 318 -3.13 -12.42 14.71
CA GLN A 318 -1.90 -12.81 15.39
C GLN A 318 -0.82 -13.22 14.38
N LYS A 319 -1.16 -14.06 13.42
CA LYS A 319 -0.27 -14.51 12.35
C LYS A 319 0.25 -13.33 11.51
N ASN A 320 -0.64 -12.42 11.11
CA ASN A 320 -0.28 -11.23 10.35
C ASN A 320 0.59 -10.26 11.16
N THR A 321 0.35 -10.12 12.46
CA THR A 321 1.17 -9.28 13.35
C THR A 321 2.60 -9.84 13.45
N VAL A 322 2.74 -11.14 13.66
CA VAL A 322 4.05 -11.82 13.71
C VAL A 322 4.75 -11.76 12.34
N TYR A 323 4.01 -11.99 11.26
CA TYR A 323 4.55 -11.89 9.89
C TYR A 323 4.98 -10.46 9.56
N ARG A 324 4.18 -9.46 9.90
CA ARG A 324 4.51 -8.04 9.72
C ARG A 324 5.73 -7.63 10.54
N GLN A 325 5.82 -8.06 11.80
CA GLN A 325 7.00 -7.81 12.62
C GLN A 325 8.25 -8.41 11.99
N LYS A 326 8.18 -9.64 11.49
CA LYS A 326 9.31 -10.30 10.81
C LYS A 326 9.69 -9.60 9.51
N THR A 327 8.71 -9.27 8.67
CA THR A 327 8.95 -8.57 7.39
C THR A 327 9.55 -7.19 7.61
N TRP A 328 9.13 -6.50 8.67
CA TRP A 328 9.65 -5.19 9.03
C TRP A 328 11.09 -5.24 9.54
N MET A 329 11.48 -6.31 10.21
CA MET A 329 12.84 -6.45 10.73
C MET A 329 13.90 -6.55 9.62
N VAL A 330 13.58 -7.13 8.46
CA VAL A 330 14.54 -7.28 7.36
C VAL A 330 15.13 -5.94 6.90
N PRO A 331 14.33 -4.89 6.58
CA PRO A 331 14.87 -3.57 6.26
C PRO A 331 15.68 -2.94 7.41
N MET A 332 15.26 -3.18 8.65
CA MET A 332 15.96 -2.67 9.83
C MET A 332 17.34 -3.33 10.00
N ILE A 333 17.42 -4.64 9.78
CA ILE A 333 18.69 -5.40 9.81
C ILE A 333 19.63 -4.83 8.73
N SER A 334 19.15 -4.74 7.51
CA SER A 334 19.94 -4.21 6.37
C SER A 334 20.45 -2.79 6.67
N ARG A 335 19.61 -1.94 7.24
CA ARG A 335 20.00 -0.59 7.64
C ARG A 335 21.07 -0.60 8.72
N ASN A 336 20.88 -1.39 9.79
CA ASN A 336 21.84 -1.47 10.89
C ASN A 336 23.20 -2.01 10.42
N MET A 337 23.18 -2.93 9.46
CA MET A 337 24.40 -3.40 8.81
C MET A 337 25.07 -2.27 8.03
N LEU A 338 24.32 -1.51 7.23
CA LEU A 338 24.85 -0.39 6.43
C LEU A 338 25.47 0.72 7.31
N ILE A 339 24.84 1.06 8.44
CA ILE A 339 25.38 2.04 9.39
C ILE A 339 26.70 1.55 10.01
N ALA A 340 26.87 0.26 10.13
CA ALA A 340 28.03 -0.36 10.76
C ALA A 340 29.13 -0.77 9.75
N LEU A 341 29.06 -0.36 8.47
CA LEU A 341 30.02 -0.78 7.41
C LEU A 341 31.49 -0.48 7.74
N GLN A 342 31.75 0.54 8.54
CA GLN A 342 33.12 0.92 8.94
C GLN A 342 33.62 0.19 10.19
N ASP A 343 32.73 -0.56 10.87
CA ASP A 343 33.02 -1.31 12.09
C ASP A 343 32.65 -2.78 11.86
N ARG A 344 33.66 -3.60 11.56
CA ARG A 344 33.50 -5.02 11.23
C ARG A 344 32.74 -5.78 12.31
N GLU A 345 33.12 -5.59 13.56
CA GLU A 345 32.50 -6.32 14.68
C GLU A 345 31.01 -5.96 14.83
N LYS A 346 30.71 -4.66 14.78
CA LYS A 346 29.34 -4.15 14.86
C LYS A 346 28.52 -4.59 13.65
N PHE A 347 29.10 -4.59 12.46
CA PHE A 347 28.43 -5.08 11.25
C PHE A 347 28.03 -6.55 11.38
N LEU A 348 28.95 -7.42 11.81
CA LEU A 348 28.71 -8.85 11.97
C LEU A 348 27.69 -9.16 13.08
N LYS A 349 27.75 -8.42 14.20
CA LYS A 349 26.74 -8.52 15.27
C LYS A 349 25.36 -8.09 14.77
N ASN A 350 25.26 -6.98 14.04
CA ASN A 350 24.00 -6.50 13.47
C ASN A 350 23.41 -7.46 12.43
N ALA A 351 24.24 -8.25 11.75
CA ALA A 351 23.78 -9.28 10.82
C ALA A 351 23.16 -10.49 11.53
N LEU A 352 23.73 -10.92 12.66
CA LEU A 352 23.33 -12.17 13.32
C LEU A 352 22.33 -11.94 14.47
N THR A 353 22.52 -10.93 15.34
CA THR A 353 21.65 -10.72 16.50
C THR A 353 20.15 -10.82 16.21
N PRO A 354 19.65 -10.26 15.09
CA PRO A 354 18.23 -10.34 14.77
C PRO A 354 17.73 -11.74 14.38
N MET A 355 18.61 -12.70 14.15
CA MET A 355 18.23 -14.07 13.74
C MET A 355 17.44 -14.80 14.85
N SER A 356 17.75 -14.53 16.13
CA SER A 356 16.99 -15.05 17.27
C SER A 356 15.52 -14.65 17.21
N PHE A 357 15.22 -13.45 16.75
CA PHE A 357 13.84 -12.97 16.59
C PHE A 357 13.06 -13.76 15.53
N PHE A 358 13.73 -14.28 14.52
CA PHE A 358 13.13 -15.18 13.52
C PHE A 358 13.00 -16.63 14.03
N GLY A 359 13.38 -16.89 15.28
CA GLY A 359 13.38 -18.23 15.90
C GLY A 359 14.59 -19.08 15.53
N VAL A 360 15.63 -18.46 14.94
CA VAL A 360 16.89 -19.14 14.63
C VAL A 360 17.72 -19.22 15.94
N LYS A 361 17.95 -20.43 16.44
CA LYS A 361 18.72 -20.65 17.68
C LYS A 361 20.22 -20.56 17.44
N THR A 362 20.68 -21.06 16.30
CA THR A 362 22.10 -21.05 15.94
C THR A 362 22.25 -20.57 14.51
N ALA A 363 23.13 -19.60 14.27
CA ALA A 363 23.48 -19.10 12.97
C ALA A 363 25.00 -18.97 12.83
N LEU A 364 25.51 -19.30 11.66
CA LEU A 364 26.93 -19.23 11.32
C LEU A 364 27.08 -18.32 10.09
N LEU A 365 27.99 -17.36 10.18
CA LEU A 365 28.31 -16.48 9.07
C LEU A 365 29.71 -16.78 8.54
N TYR A 366 29.74 -17.16 7.29
CA TYR A 366 30.98 -17.41 6.57
C TYR A 366 31.19 -16.36 5.49
N VAL A 367 32.44 -16.05 5.21
CA VAL A 367 32.84 -15.15 4.11
C VAL A 367 33.91 -15.80 3.24
N PHE A 368 33.95 -15.36 1.99
CA PHE A 368 35.08 -15.63 1.11
C PHE A 368 36.15 -14.54 1.31
N ARG A 369 37.41 -14.92 1.21
CA ARG A 369 38.54 -13.97 1.32
C ARG A 369 38.51 -12.93 0.24
N ASN A 370 38.14 -13.34 -0.97
CA ASN A 370 38.03 -12.46 -2.14
C ASN A 370 36.57 -12.43 -2.60
N PRO A 371 36.12 -11.31 -3.21
CA PRO A 371 34.81 -11.25 -3.84
C PRO A 371 34.63 -12.39 -4.84
N VAL A 372 33.44 -12.97 -4.86
CA VAL A 372 33.04 -13.97 -5.86
C VAL A 372 32.38 -13.22 -7.00
N GLU A 373 32.92 -13.39 -8.21
CA GLU A 373 32.40 -12.76 -9.41
C GLU A 373 31.55 -13.75 -10.23
N TYR A 374 30.51 -13.22 -10.83
CA TYR A 374 29.68 -13.99 -11.76
C TYR A 374 30.25 -13.88 -13.18
N ASN A 375 30.59 -15.00 -13.78
CA ASN A 375 30.95 -15.06 -15.17
C ASN A 375 29.78 -15.54 -16.02
N VAL A 376 29.40 -14.78 -17.05
CA VAL A 376 28.22 -15.07 -17.89
C VAL A 376 28.31 -16.43 -18.57
N GLU A 377 29.55 -16.90 -18.94
CA GLU A 377 29.73 -18.16 -19.61
C GLU A 377 29.92 -19.34 -18.66
N LYS A 378 30.54 -19.11 -17.48
CA LYS A 378 30.91 -20.18 -16.53
C LYS A 378 30.05 -20.23 -15.28
N GLY A 379 29.21 -19.21 -15.05
CA GLY A 379 28.43 -19.06 -13.82
C GLY A 379 29.27 -18.59 -12.63
N TRP A 380 28.89 -19.02 -11.43
CA TRP A 380 29.59 -18.71 -10.19
C TRP A 380 30.74 -19.68 -9.96
N GLU A 381 31.97 -19.15 -9.86
CA GLU A 381 33.12 -19.92 -9.42
C GLU A 381 33.38 -19.63 -7.93
N PHE A 382 33.07 -20.58 -7.06
CA PHE A 382 33.27 -20.43 -5.62
C PHE A 382 34.69 -20.87 -5.22
N PRO A 383 35.35 -20.08 -4.34
CA PRO A 383 36.61 -20.51 -3.71
C PRO A 383 36.42 -21.79 -2.88
N ASN A 384 37.47 -22.62 -2.83
CA ASN A 384 37.46 -23.87 -2.04
C ASN A 384 37.56 -23.64 -0.53
N THR A 385 37.77 -22.39 -0.09
CA THR A 385 37.99 -22.04 1.32
C THR A 385 37.01 -20.92 1.71
N ILE A 386 36.30 -21.15 2.80
CA ILE A 386 35.44 -20.18 3.46
C ILE A 386 35.89 -19.97 4.89
N TYR A 387 35.67 -18.78 5.43
CA TYR A 387 36.10 -18.40 6.77
C TYR A 387 34.88 -18.13 7.63
N LEU A 388 34.78 -18.81 8.79
CA LEU A 388 33.78 -18.51 9.80
C LEU A 388 34.16 -17.18 10.47
N VAL A 389 33.34 -16.16 10.31
CA VAL A 389 33.62 -14.81 10.85
C VAL A 389 32.71 -14.44 12.02
N ALA A 390 31.57 -15.10 12.16
CA ALA A 390 30.72 -14.91 13.32
C ALA A 390 29.82 -16.12 13.56
N ARG A 391 29.46 -16.34 14.83
CA ARG A 391 28.54 -17.37 15.27
C ARG A 391 27.52 -16.76 16.24
N GLN A 392 26.27 -17.14 16.09
CA GLN A 392 25.23 -16.87 17.07
C GLN A 392 24.80 -18.17 17.75
N ASP A 393 24.63 -18.14 19.07
CA ASP A 393 24.03 -19.19 19.86
C ASP A 393 23.05 -18.57 20.88
N GLY A 394 21.76 -18.75 20.64
CA GLY A 394 20.71 -18.00 21.34
C GLY A 394 20.82 -16.50 21.09
N GLU A 395 20.99 -15.72 22.15
CA GLU A 395 21.16 -14.26 22.09
C GLU A 395 22.65 -13.82 22.00
N ARG A 396 23.57 -14.74 22.17
CA ARG A 396 25.01 -14.45 22.17
C ARG A 396 25.57 -14.53 20.76
N VAL A 397 26.26 -13.48 20.35
CA VAL A 397 27.00 -13.42 19.08
C VAL A 397 28.49 -13.32 19.36
N GLU A 398 29.25 -14.26 18.84
CA GLU A 398 30.71 -14.28 18.85
C GLU A 398 31.23 -13.91 17.47
N VAL A 399 32.23 -13.03 17.43
CA VAL A 399 32.91 -12.61 16.21
C VAL A 399 34.34 -13.16 16.24
N PHE A 400 34.79 -13.69 15.11
CA PHE A 400 36.12 -14.28 14.94
C PHE A 400 36.95 -13.40 13.99
N ASP A 401 38.27 -13.42 14.20
CA ASP A 401 39.24 -12.67 13.36
C ASP A 401 39.46 -13.28 11.98
#